data_3248254d542c19cd31e85342c33bb66a
#
_entry.id   3248254d542c19cd31e85342c33bb66a
#
_cell.length_a   1.000
_cell.length_b   1.000
_cell.length_c   1.000
_cell.angle_alpha   90.00
_cell.angle_beta   90.00
_cell.angle_gamma   90.00
#
_symmetry.space_group_name_H-M   'P 1'
#
loop_
_entity.id
_entity.type
_entity.pdbx_description
1 polymer ?
#
loop_
_entity_poly.entity_id
_entity_poly.type
_entity_poly.pdbx_seq_one_letter_code
_entity_poly.pdbx_strand_id
1 'polypeptide(L)'
;YAFSPWIHSPLNIKDGTGSLSINIEFKNGKLTEGGSTFSVQNLNANTIDNAKEGLVFNDISGEINYKLIDDNIDIILDNLFLTTNSKLQFEDSAASIKYNLKDNQINNLTLTVDRFDLGSVKEISNQFLPDEHRANVIINDLSAKGEIDDLKLKWHKTKENEEPSLKLKAKLLEMEINEFENFPGLKNITGEIKIENEKGIIRSVSRDLIITKKDVFRAPLKLN
;
A
#
# COMPACT_ATOMS: atom_id res chain seq x y z
N TYR A 1 -27.49 -1.94 3.37
CA TYR A 1 -27.20 -2.07 4.82
C TYR A 1 -27.66 -3.39 5.46
N ALA A 2 -28.01 -4.43 4.70
CA ALA A 2 -28.51 -5.69 5.26
C ALA A 2 -27.49 -6.46 6.13
N PHE A 3 -26.19 -6.21 5.94
CA PHE A 3 -25.11 -6.87 6.69
C PHE A 3 -24.39 -5.98 7.72
N SER A 4 -24.75 -4.71 7.80
CA SER A 4 -24.10 -3.71 8.65
C SER A 4 -24.01 -4.08 10.15
N PRO A 5 -24.97 -4.77 10.78
CA PRO A 5 -24.87 -5.16 12.18
C PRO A 5 -23.81 -6.24 12.47
N TRP A 6 -23.37 -6.96 11.44
CA TRP A 6 -22.49 -8.14 11.58
C TRP A 6 -21.04 -7.88 11.14
N ILE A 7 -20.84 -6.78 10.39
CA ILE A 7 -19.53 -6.43 9.84
C ILE A 7 -19.08 -5.12 10.47
N HIS A 8 -18.10 -5.18 11.35
CA HIS A 8 -17.39 -3.99 11.83
C HIS A 8 -16.37 -3.57 10.77
N SER A 9 -16.83 -2.81 9.79
CA SER A 9 -15.95 -2.22 8.79
C SER A 9 -15.29 -0.96 9.36
N PRO A 10 -13.98 -0.78 9.20
CA PRO A 10 -13.32 0.50 9.52
C PRO A 10 -13.70 1.61 8.51
N LEU A 11 -14.41 1.24 7.46
CA LEU A 11 -14.87 2.15 6.41
C LEU A 11 -16.36 2.43 6.54
N ASN A 12 -16.71 3.69 6.43
CA ASN A 12 -18.08 4.14 6.25
C ASN A 12 -18.38 4.21 4.74
N ILE A 13 -19.15 3.26 4.25
CA ILE A 13 -19.57 3.17 2.85
C ILE A 13 -20.85 3.98 2.68
N LYS A 14 -20.79 5.02 1.85
CA LYS A 14 -21.92 5.90 1.56
C LYS A 14 -22.74 5.40 0.38
N ASP A 15 -22.05 4.96 -0.67
CA ASP A 15 -22.67 4.51 -1.92
C ASP A 15 -21.74 3.56 -2.67
N GLY A 16 -22.28 2.83 -3.63
CA GLY A 16 -21.57 1.90 -4.50
C GLY A 16 -22.48 0.77 -4.98
N THR A 17 -22.15 0.21 -6.12
CA THR A 17 -22.83 -0.97 -6.68
C THR A 17 -21.83 -2.05 -6.98
N GLY A 18 -22.19 -3.30 -6.81
CA GLY A 18 -21.23 -4.37 -7.07
C GLY A 18 -21.79 -5.76 -6.96
N SER A 19 -20.91 -6.73 -7.20
CA SER A 19 -21.16 -8.16 -7.05
C SER A 19 -20.12 -8.77 -6.13
N LEU A 20 -20.56 -9.77 -5.37
CA LEU A 20 -19.74 -10.56 -4.47
C LEU A 20 -20.12 -12.02 -4.61
N SER A 21 -19.14 -12.88 -4.92
CA SER A 21 -19.28 -14.33 -4.88
C SER A 21 -18.44 -14.88 -3.73
N ILE A 22 -19.01 -15.72 -2.89
CA ILE A 22 -18.33 -16.26 -1.70
C ILE A 22 -18.41 -17.79 -1.75
N ASN A 23 -17.25 -18.43 -1.58
CA ASN A 23 -17.11 -19.87 -1.36
C ASN A 23 -16.52 -20.11 0.02
N ILE A 24 -17.11 -21.03 0.78
CA ILE A 24 -16.68 -21.30 2.16
C ILE A 24 -16.61 -22.82 2.35
N GLU A 25 -15.48 -23.29 2.90
CA GLU A 25 -15.30 -24.69 3.26
C GLU A 25 -15.35 -24.91 4.78
N PHE A 26 -16.08 -25.95 5.15
CA PHE A 26 -16.15 -26.39 6.53
C PHE A 26 -15.62 -27.83 6.64
N LYS A 27 -14.75 -28.06 7.61
CA LYS A 27 -14.29 -29.41 7.95
C LYS A 27 -14.56 -29.68 9.42
N ASN A 28 -15.31 -30.75 9.70
CA ASN A 28 -15.73 -31.10 11.06
C ASN A 28 -16.45 -29.95 11.79
N GLY A 29 -17.31 -29.21 11.09
CA GLY A 29 -18.05 -28.08 11.64
C GLY A 29 -17.22 -26.82 11.91
N LYS A 30 -15.96 -26.80 11.54
CA LYS A 30 -15.08 -25.63 11.64
C LYS A 30 -14.79 -25.06 10.27
N LEU A 31 -14.81 -23.74 10.17
CA LEU A 31 -14.38 -23.02 9.00
C LEU A 31 -12.87 -23.25 8.79
N THR A 32 -12.47 -23.72 7.61
CA THR A 32 -11.07 -24.02 7.32
C THR A 32 -10.48 -23.13 6.24
N GLU A 33 -11.23 -22.87 5.17
CA GLU A 33 -10.80 -22.00 4.10
C GLU A 33 -12.00 -21.38 3.39
N GLY A 34 -11.75 -20.34 2.62
CA GLY A 34 -12.76 -19.71 1.80
C GLY A 34 -12.14 -18.73 0.83
N GLY A 35 -12.95 -18.35 -0.14
CA GLY A 35 -12.57 -17.38 -1.14
C GLY A 35 -13.76 -16.51 -1.53
N SER A 36 -13.46 -15.33 -2.02
CA SER A 36 -14.45 -14.44 -2.59
C SER A 36 -13.88 -13.71 -3.79
N THR A 37 -14.71 -13.56 -4.81
CA THR A 37 -14.46 -12.68 -5.94
C THR A 37 -15.40 -11.49 -5.81
N PHE A 38 -14.90 -10.30 -5.92
CA PHE A 38 -15.67 -9.07 -5.79
C PHE A 38 -15.41 -8.12 -6.96
N SER A 39 -16.44 -7.34 -7.30
CA SER A 39 -16.35 -6.22 -8.22
C SER A 39 -17.32 -5.15 -7.74
N VAL A 40 -16.82 -3.95 -7.51
CA VAL A 40 -17.58 -2.82 -6.99
C VAL A 40 -17.30 -1.58 -7.85
N GLN A 41 -18.33 -0.83 -8.18
CA GLN A 41 -18.26 0.39 -8.97
C GLN A 41 -18.81 1.58 -8.19
N ASN A 42 -18.24 2.75 -8.43
CA ASN A 42 -18.63 4.02 -7.82
C ASN A 42 -18.72 3.94 -6.28
N LEU A 43 -17.77 3.21 -5.67
CA LEU A 43 -17.71 3.08 -4.23
C LEU A 43 -17.26 4.38 -3.59
N ASN A 44 -18.14 5.02 -2.83
CA ASN A 44 -17.79 6.17 -2.01
C ASN A 44 -17.58 5.71 -0.56
N ALA A 45 -16.36 5.80 -0.08
CA ALA A 45 -15.98 5.34 1.25
C ALA A 45 -15.07 6.34 1.95
N ASN A 46 -15.25 6.49 3.27
CA ASN A 46 -14.33 7.22 4.15
C ASN A 46 -14.08 6.41 5.43
N THR A 47 -13.05 6.75 6.18
CA THR A 47 -12.83 6.15 7.50
C THR A 47 -13.85 6.69 8.49
N ILE A 48 -14.26 5.85 9.45
CA ILE A 48 -15.27 6.22 10.46
C ILE A 48 -14.81 7.44 11.29
N ASP A 49 -13.52 7.53 11.57
CA ASP A 49 -12.91 8.56 12.41
C ASP A 49 -12.53 9.84 11.64
N ASN A 50 -12.66 9.84 10.32
CA ASN A 50 -12.25 10.97 9.49
C ASN A 50 -13.46 11.59 8.78
N ALA A 51 -13.83 12.82 9.19
CA ALA A 51 -14.93 13.59 8.59
C ALA A 51 -14.60 14.17 7.20
N LYS A 52 -13.44 13.87 6.63
CA LYS A 52 -13.05 14.34 5.29
C LYS A 52 -13.98 13.77 4.22
N GLU A 53 -14.02 14.42 3.08
CA GLU A 53 -14.76 13.89 1.92
C GLU A 53 -14.25 12.49 1.58
N GLY A 54 -15.19 11.55 1.34
CA GLY A 54 -14.85 10.17 1.04
C GLY A 54 -14.09 10.04 -0.27
N LEU A 55 -13.24 9.05 -0.38
CA LEU A 55 -12.62 8.67 -1.64
C LEU A 55 -13.64 7.93 -2.51
N VAL A 56 -13.71 8.33 -3.76
CA VAL A 56 -14.52 7.63 -4.75
C VAL A 56 -13.63 6.68 -5.54
N PHE A 57 -13.91 5.39 -5.39
CA PHE A 57 -13.35 4.35 -6.24
C PHE A 57 -14.29 4.16 -7.43
N ASN A 58 -13.79 4.43 -8.63
CA ASN A 58 -14.58 4.23 -9.86
C ASN A 58 -14.82 2.74 -10.08
N ASP A 59 -13.76 1.95 -9.99
CA ASP A 59 -13.80 0.50 -10.06
C ASP A 59 -12.85 -0.09 -9.03
N ILE A 60 -13.27 -1.14 -8.38
CA ILE A 60 -12.44 -1.98 -7.53
C ILE A 60 -12.86 -3.43 -7.69
N SER A 61 -11.94 -4.31 -8.04
CA SER A 61 -12.21 -5.75 -8.17
C SER A 61 -11.01 -6.57 -7.74
N GLY A 62 -11.24 -7.82 -7.41
CA GLY A 62 -10.17 -8.73 -6.99
C GLY A 62 -10.72 -10.05 -6.45
N GLU A 63 -9.79 -10.85 -6.00
CA GLU A 63 -10.04 -12.14 -5.37
C GLU A 63 -9.40 -12.16 -3.99
N ILE A 64 -10.16 -12.55 -2.97
CA ILE A 64 -9.65 -12.75 -1.61
C ILE A 64 -9.77 -14.21 -1.29
N ASN A 65 -8.67 -14.84 -0.92
CA ASN A 65 -8.63 -16.20 -0.41
C ASN A 65 -8.10 -16.19 1.02
N TYR A 66 -8.69 -16.97 1.89
CA TYR A 66 -8.18 -17.14 3.24
C TYR A 66 -8.12 -18.61 3.62
N LYS A 67 -7.15 -18.93 4.45
CA LYS A 67 -6.97 -20.28 5.00
C LYS A 67 -6.62 -20.20 6.47
N LEU A 68 -7.38 -20.94 7.28
CA LEU A 68 -7.13 -21.07 8.71
C LEU A 68 -6.31 -22.35 8.96
N ILE A 69 -5.10 -22.18 9.51
CA ILE A 69 -4.19 -23.29 9.87
C ILE A 69 -3.80 -23.07 11.33
N ASP A 70 -4.32 -23.91 12.21
CA ASP A 70 -4.14 -23.78 13.65
C ASP A 70 -4.59 -22.38 14.14
N ASP A 71 -3.67 -21.63 14.72
CA ASP A 71 -3.90 -20.26 15.20
C ASP A 71 -3.52 -19.17 14.17
N ASN A 72 -3.26 -19.54 12.91
CA ASN A 72 -2.89 -18.58 11.89
C ASN A 72 -3.95 -18.48 10.81
N ILE A 73 -4.20 -17.26 10.37
CA ILE A 73 -4.96 -16.97 9.16
C ILE A 73 -4.00 -16.48 8.09
N ASP A 74 -3.97 -17.19 6.97
CA ASP A 74 -3.32 -16.74 5.75
C ASP A 74 -4.39 -16.10 4.87
N ILE A 75 -4.23 -14.82 4.54
CA ILE A 75 -5.11 -14.05 3.66
C ILE A 75 -4.31 -13.69 2.41
N ILE A 76 -4.85 -13.98 1.25
CA ILE A 76 -4.27 -13.67 -0.05
C ILE A 76 -5.28 -12.83 -0.82
N LEU A 77 -4.84 -11.70 -1.31
CA LEU A 77 -5.55 -10.83 -2.23
C LEU A 77 -4.83 -10.89 -3.57
N ASP A 78 -5.51 -11.37 -4.60
CA ASP A 78 -4.96 -11.51 -5.94
C ASP A 78 -5.80 -10.72 -6.96
N ASN A 79 -5.21 -10.43 -8.12
CA ASN A 79 -5.85 -9.76 -9.24
C ASN A 79 -6.55 -8.45 -8.82
N LEU A 80 -5.94 -7.72 -7.86
CA LEU A 80 -6.50 -6.46 -7.42
C LEU A 80 -6.38 -5.43 -8.54
N PHE A 81 -7.53 -5.01 -9.03
CA PHE A 81 -7.70 -3.86 -9.89
C PHE A 81 -8.39 -2.75 -9.12
N LEU A 82 -7.89 -1.53 -9.21
CA LEU A 82 -8.45 -0.39 -8.51
C LEU A 82 -8.22 0.87 -9.33
N THR A 83 -9.28 1.66 -9.53
CA THR A 83 -9.20 3.01 -10.07
C THR A 83 -9.96 3.99 -9.19
N THR A 84 -9.45 5.20 -9.05
CA THR A 84 -10.09 6.28 -8.29
C THR A 84 -10.37 7.49 -9.17
N ASN A 85 -11.22 8.38 -8.69
CA ASN A 85 -11.45 9.69 -9.33
C ASN A 85 -10.18 10.57 -9.36
N SER A 86 -9.23 10.34 -8.47
CA SER A 86 -7.92 11.01 -8.40
C SER A 86 -6.85 10.40 -9.30
N LYS A 87 -7.23 9.52 -10.23
CA LYS A 87 -6.33 8.84 -11.20
C LYS A 87 -5.38 7.81 -10.59
N LEU A 88 -5.53 7.44 -9.33
CA LEU A 88 -4.82 6.27 -8.84
C LEU A 88 -5.35 5.04 -9.56
N GLN A 89 -4.44 4.25 -10.06
CA GLN A 89 -4.73 3.00 -10.73
C GLN A 89 -3.75 1.95 -10.24
N PHE A 90 -4.28 0.82 -9.80
CA PHE A 90 -3.54 -0.42 -9.59
C PHE A 90 -4.05 -1.47 -10.56
N GLU A 91 -3.14 -2.14 -11.23
CA GLU A 91 -3.41 -3.26 -12.11
C GLU A 91 -2.63 -4.48 -11.61
N ASP A 92 -3.23 -5.65 -11.68
CA ASP A 92 -2.62 -6.95 -11.35
C ASP A 92 -1.83 -6.96 -10.02
N SER A 93 -2.35 -6.22 -9.03
CA SER A 93 -1.72 -6.12 -7.74
C SER A 93 -2.11 -7.29 -6.85
N ALA A 94 -1.20 -7.71 -5.97
CA ALA A 94 -1.43 -8.79 -5.05
C ALA A 94 -0.88 -8.45 -3.66
N ALA A 95 -1.55 -8.97 -2.63
CA ALA A 95 -1.08 -8.87 -1.26
C ALA A 95 -1.29 -10.19 -0.53
N SER A 96 -0.40 -10.53 0.39
CA SER A 96 -0.64 -11.63 1.30
C SER A 96 -0.27 -11.24 2.73
N ILE A 97 -1.12 -11.66 3.66
CA ILE A 97 -0.96 -11.39 5.09
C ILE A 97 -1.06 -12.72 5.83
N LYS A 98 -0.09 -12.98 6.69
CA LYS A 98 -0.18 -14.04 7.68
C LYS A 98 -0.38 -13.42 9.06
N TYR A 99 -1.53 -13.70 9.65
CA TYR A 99 -1.95 -13.17 10.93
C TYR A 99 -2.06 -14.27 11.97
N ASN A 100 -1.49 -14.08 13.15
CA ASN A 100 -1.62 -15.00 14.25
C ASN A 100 -2.77 -14.55 15.17
N LEU A 101 -3.78 -15.42 15.34
CA LEU A 101 -4.97 -15.15 16.13
C LEU A 101 -4.68 -15.11 17.64
N LYS A 102 -3.71 -15.92 18.10
CA LYS A 102 -3.39 -16.03 19.51
C LYS A 102 -2.65 -14.80 20.03
N ASP A 103 -1.69 -14.34 19.23
CA ASP A 103 -0.83 -13.22 19.61
C ASP A 103 -1.38 -11.89 19.10
N ASN A 104 -2.46 -11.93 18.32
CA ASN A 104 -3.09 -10.76 17.70
C ASN A 104 -2.11 -9.93 16.86
N GLN A 105 -1.24 -10.58 16.08
CA GLN A 105 -0.14 -9.95 15.35
C GLN A 105 -0.06 -10.41 13.89
N ILE A 106 0.37 -9.49 13.04
CA ILE A 106 0.78 -9.81 11.67
C ILE A 106 2.20 -10.38 11.74
N ASN A 107 2.41 -11.57 11.19
CA ASN A 107 3.73 -12.20 11.13
C ASN A 107 4.40 -12.02 9.78
N ASN A 108 3.63 -11.96 8.71
CA ASN A 108 4.13 -11.71 7.36
C ASN A 108 3.20 -10.76 6.62
N LEU A 109 3.81 -9.89 5.83
CA LEU A 109 3.12 -9.07 4.84
C LEU A 109 3.93 -9.13 3.55
N THR A 110 3.29 -9.49 2.44
CA THR A 110 3.85 -9.37 1.11
C THR A 110 2.93 -8.48 0.29
N LEU A 111 3.50 -7.56 -0.46
CA LEU A 111 2.78 -6.69 -1.37
C LEU A 111 3.51 -6.68 -2.72
N THR A 112 2.77 -6.90 -3.78
CA THR A 112 3.25 -6.75 -5.16
C THR A 112 2.30 -5.80 -5.87
N VAL A 113 2.84 -4.76 -6.49
CA VAL A 113 2.08 -3.79 -7.27
C VAL A 113 2.82 -3.59 -8.58
N ASP A 114 2.10 -3.74 -9.69
CA ASP A 114 2.72 -3.61 -11.01
C ASP A 114 3.14 -2.16 -11.23
N ARG A 115 2.21 -1.21 -11.20
CA ARG A 115 2.50 0.22 -11.38
C ARG A 115 1.55 1.10 -10.58
N PHE A 116 2.07 2.22 -10.06
CA PHE A 116 1.25 3.28 -9.47
C PHE A 116 1.96 4.64 -9.47
N ASP A 117 1.16 5.71 -9.48
CA ASP A 117 1.60 7.08 -9.33
C ASP A 117 1.75 7.49 -7.85
N LEU A 118 2.89 8.06 -7.49
CA LEU A 118 3.17 8.47 -6.11
C LEU A 118 2.33 9.67 -5.64
N GLY A 119 1.96 10.55 -6.55
CA GLY A 119 1.07 11.68 -6.23
C GLY A 119 -0.28 11.20 -5.74
N SER A 120 -0.82 10.16 -6.35
CA SER A 120 -2.09 9.55 -5.97
C SER A 120 -2.03 8.85 -4.60
N VAL A 121 -0.87 8.29 -4.21
CA VAL A 121 -0.68 7.73 -2.86
C VAL A 121 -0.82 8.82 -1.79
N LYS A 122 -0.31 10.03 -2.05
CA LYS A 122 -0.46 11.17 -1.16
C LYS A 122 -1.94 11.53 -0.96
N GLU A 123 -2.74 11.56 -2.01
CA GLU A 123 -4.16 11.86 -1.93
C GLU A 123 -4.90 10.83 -1.07
N ILE A 124 -4.62 9.53 -1.28
CA ILE A 124 -5.20 8.46 -0.46
C ILE A 124 -4.76 8.59 1.00
N SER A 125 -3.47 8.77 1.26
CA SER A 125 -2.99 8.86 2.63
C SER A 125 -3.66 10.02 3.39
N ASN A 126 -3.85 11.15 2.74
CA ASN A 126 -4.53 12.31 3.33
C ASN A 126 -6.01 12.06 3.63
N GLN A 127 -6.64 11.11 2.93
CA GLN A 127 -8.05 10.77 3.17
C GLN A 127 -8.24 9.68 4.24
N PHE A 128 -7.33 8.72 4.31
CA PHE A 128 -7.47 7.57 5.20
C PHE A 128 -6.64 7.66 6.48
N LEU A 129 -5.59 8.47 6.51
CA LEU A 129 -4.76 8.63 7.70
C LEU A 129 -5.04 9.97 8.38
N PRO A 130 -5.04 10.03 9.73
CA PRO A 130 -5.04 11.29 10.46
C PRO A 130 -3.86 12.16 10.03
N ASP A 131 -4.04 13.50 10.08
CA ASP A 131 -2.99 14.45 9.64
C ASP A 131 -1.69 14.28 10.45
N GLU A 132 -1.81 13.96 11.75
CA GLU A 132 -0.67 13.75 12.67
C GLU A 132 -0.06 12.35 12.55
N HIS A 133 -0.65 11.44 11.77
CA HIS A 133 -0.10 10.11 11.61
C HIS A 133 1.27 10.17 10.93
N ARG A 134 2.31 9.57 11.55
CA ARG A 134 3.70 9.68 11.08
C ARG A 134 3.88 9.37 9.59
N ALA A 135 3.18 8.37 9.08
CA ALA A 135 3.24 8.02 7.66
C ALA A 135 2.68 9.15 6.78
N ASN A 136 1.57 9.79 7.21
CA ASN A 136 0.95 10.89 6.47
C ASN A 136 1.88 12.13 6.44
N VAL A 137 2.50 12.45 7.57
CA VAL A 137 3.50 13.53 7.66
C VAL A 137 4.67 13.27 6.69
N ILE A 138 5.26 12.08 6.73
CA ILE A 138 6.38 11.72 5.85
C ILE A 138 5.98 11.81 4.36
N ILE A 139 4.83 11.25 3.98
CA ILE A 139 4.33 11.28 2.59
C ILE A 139 4.11 12.70 2.12
N ASN A 140 3.56 13.56 2.98
CA ASN A 140 3.31 14.96 2.66
C ASN A 140 4.61 15.78 2.53
N ASP A 141 5.57 15.60 3.43
CA ASP A 141 6.83 16.34 3.44
C ASP A 141 7.75 15.92 2.28
N LEU A 142 7.87 14.64 2.02
CA LEU A 142 8.58 14.13 0.85
C LEU A 142 7.97 14.64 -0.46
N SER A 143 6.66 14.87 -0.48
CA SER A 143 5.92 15.31 -1.67
C SER A 143 6.34 14.57 -2.94
N ALA A 144 6.50 13.26 -2.82
CA ALA A 144 7.00 12.41 -3.88
C ALA A 144 6.09 12.46 -5.11
N LYS A 145 6.72 12.50 -6.29
CA LYS A 145 6.06 12.46 -7.61
C LYS A 145 6.78 11.45 -8.49
N GLY A 146 6.12 11.05 -9.58
CA GLY A 146 6.64 10.05 -10.50
C GLY A 146 5.95 8.71 -10.30
N GLU A 147 6.41 7.70 -11.00
CA GLU A 147 5.80 6.37 -10.98
C GLU A 147 6.72 5.34 -10.34
N ILE A 148 6.10 4.39 -9.68
CA ILE A 148 6.73 3.17 -9.18
C ILE A 148 6.26 2.00 -10.03
N ASP A 149 7.21 1.19 -10.52
CA ASP A 149 6.99 -0.01 -11.30
C ASP A 149 7.55 -1.24 -10.56
N ASP A 150 6.92 -2.40 -10.71
CA ASP A 150 7.40 -3.68 -10.14
C ASP A 150 7.69 -3.60 -8.63
N LEU A 151 6.82 -2.94 -7.86
CA LEU A 151 6.99 -2.89 -6.41
C LEU A 151 6.82 -4.28 -5.81
N LYS A 152 7.82 -4.71 -5.07
CA LYS A 152 7.79 -5.93 -4.24
C LYS A 152 8.23 -5.58 -2.84
N LEU A 153 7.32 -5.69 -1.89
CA LEU A 153 7.59 -5.48 -0.48
C LEU A 153 7.35 -6.79 0.26
N LYS A 154 8.28 -7.16 1.12
CA LYS A 154 8.15 -8.28 2.06
C LYS A 154 8.54 -7.78 3.44
N TRP A 155 7.64 -7.96 4.37
CA TRP A 155 7.88 -7.71 5.78
C TRP A 155 7.61 -8.99 6.56
N HIS A 156 8.48 -9.32 7.48
CA HIS A 156 8.40 -10.53 8.28
C HIS A 156 8.86 -10.28 9.70
N LYS A 157 8.09 -10.75 10.67
CA LYS A 157 8.43 -10.73 12.11
C LYS A 157 8.20 -12.12 12.69
N THR A 158 9.23 -12.72 13.23
CA THR A 158 9.18 -14.11 13.72
C THR A 158 8.75 -14.18 15.18
N LYS A 159 9.21 -13.24 16.01
CA LYS A 159 8.93 -13.20 17.46
C LYS A 159 8.67 -11.78 17.93
N GLU A 160 7.97 -11.65 19.06
CA GLU A 160 7.57 -10.35 19.60
C GLU A 160 8.75 -9.41 19.89
N ASN A 161 9.89 -9.94 20.31
CA ASN A 161 11.09 -9.18 20.66
C ASN A 161 12.17 -9.15 19.57
N GLU A 162 11.89 -9.70 18.38
CA GLU A 162 12.79 -9.63 17.23
C GLU A 162 12.49 -8.41 16.38
N GLU A 163 13.54 -7.76 15.87
CA GLU A 163 13.36 -6.70 14.87
C GLU A 163 12.80 -7.30 13.59
N PRO A 164 11.76 -6.67 13.01
CA PRO A 164 11.17 -7.16 11.78
C PRO A 164 12.16 -7.05 10.61
N SER A 165 12.14 -8.03 9.74
CA SER A 165 12.86 -7.98 8.47
C SER A 165 11.99 -7.28 7.41
N LEU A 166 12.56 -6.29 6.73
CA LEU A 166 11.93 -5.57 5.64
C LEU A 166 12.77 -5.73 4.37
N LYS A 167 12.14 -6.15 3.27
CA LYS A 167 12.74 -6.14 1.94
C LYS A 167 11.81 -5.41 0.98
N LEU A 168 12.36 -4.42 0.27
CA LEU A 168 11.64 -3.69 -0.75
C LEU A 168 12.50 -3.63 -2.02
N LYS A 169 11.87 -3.88 -3.15
CA LYS A 169 12.44 -3.66 -4.47
C LYS A 169 11.39 -2.97 -5.34
N ALA A 170 11.81 -1.95 -6.09
CA ALA A 170 10.96 -1.28 -7.07
C ALA A 170 11.79 -0.65 -8.17
N LYS A 171 11.18 -0.39 -9.32
CA LYS A 171 11.68 0.50 -10.34
C LYS A 171 11.09 1.89 -10.12
N LEU A 172 11.90 2.90 -10.36
CA LEU A 172 11.57 4.31 -10.22
C LEU A 172 11.54 4.93 -11.60
N LEU A 173 10.47 5.62 -11.96
CA LEU A 173 10.30 6.30 -13.23
C LEU A 173 10.06 7.79 -12.99
N GLU A 174 11.01 8.61 -13.43
CA GLU A 174 10.96 10.09 -13.33
C GLU A 174 10.60 10.58 -11.91
N MET A 175 11.11 9.89 -10.90
CA MET A 175 10.76 10.18 -9.52
C MET A 175 11.39 11.49 -9.04
N GLU A 176 10.59 12.26 -8.30
CA GLU A 176 11.02 13.44 -7.56
C GLU A 176 10.65 13.29 -6.09
N ILE A 177 11.56 13.66 -5.20
CA ILE A 177 11.31 13.77 -3.76
C ILE A 177 11.91 15.09 -3.25
N ASN A 178 11.20 15.72 -2.33
CA ASN A 178 11.72 16.89 -1.64
C ASN A 178 12.79 16.50 -0.61
N GLU A 179 13.61 17.46 -0.24
CA GLU A 179 14.50 17.32 0.91
C GLU A 179 13.67 17.13 2.20
N PHE A 180 14.03 16.09 2.96
CA PHE A 180 13.36 15.76 4.21
C PHE A 180 14.38 15.27 5.24
N GLU A 181 14.43 15.92 6.40
CA GLU A 181 15.40 15.64 7.48
C GLU A 181 16.84 15.54 6.93
N ASN A 182 17.47 14.37 7.07
CA ASN A 182 18.82 14.10 6.60
C ASN A 182 18.89 13.63 5.13
N PHE A 183 17.72 13.38 4.50
CA PHE A 183 17.66 12.91 3.12
C PHE A 183 17.74 14.10 2.15
N PRO A 184 18.56 14.01 1.09
CA PRO A 184 18.59 15.04 0.05
C PRO A 184 17.29 15.00 -0.77
N GLY A 185 16.91 16.15 -1.30
CA GLY A 185 15.92 16.20 -2.37
C GLY A 185 16.52 15.67 -3.65
N LEU A 186 15.76 14.90 -4.40
CA LEU A 186 16.18 14.24 -5.63
C LEU A 186 15.14 14.49 -6.70
N LYS A 187 15.60 14.76 -7.95
CA LYS A 187 14.71 14.94 -9.11
C LYS A 187 15.22 14.16 -10.31
N ASN A 188 14.27 13.76 -11.14
CA ASN A 188 14.51 13.00 -12.36
C ASN A 188 15.20 11.66 -12.09
N ILE A 189 14.79 10.94 -11.03
CA ILE A 189 15.33 9.62 -10.76
C ILE A 189 14.59 8.60 -11.61
N THR A 190 15.32 7.94 -12.50
CA THR A 190 14.89 6.72 -13.18
C THR A 190 15.90 5.64 -12.83
N GLY A 191 15.44 4.47 -12.37
CA GLY A 191 16.34 3.41 -11.93
C GLY A 191 15.69 2.37 -11.05
N GLU A 192 16.46 1.76 -10.18
CA GLU A 192 15.99 0.75 -9.23
C GLU A 192 16.30 1.16 -7.79
N ILE A 193 15.34 0.89 -6.88
CA ILE A 193 15.57 0.95 -5.45
C ILE A 193 15.51 -0.45 -4.85
N LYS A 194 16.43 -0.73 -3.93
CA LYS A 194 16.39 -1.94 -3.09
C LYS A 194 16.66 -1.52 -1.65
N ILE A 195 15.77 -1.95 -0.76
CA ILE A 195 15.91 -1.75 0.68
C ILE A 195 15.91 -3.12 1.35
N GLU A 196 16.84 -3.35 2.23
CA GLU A 196 16.92 -4.53 3.07
C GLU A 196 17.21 -4.08 4.49
N ASN A 197 16.19 -4.17 5.35
CA ASN A 197 16.18 -3.63 6.71
C ASN A 197 16.52 -2.13 6.71
N GLU A 198 17.62 -1.75 7.35
CA GLU A 198 18.09 -0.36 7.44
C GLU A 198 18.97 0.09 6.27
N LYS A 199 19.27 -0.80 5.32
CA LYS A 199 20.15 -0.50 4.20
C LYS A 199 19.36 -0.33 2.92
N GLY A 200 19.59 0.80 2.25
CA GLY A 200 19.00 1.12 0.94
C GLY A 200 20.05 1.37 -0.12
N ILE A 201 19.80 0.94 -1.34
CA ILE A 201 20.62 1.21 -2.52
C ILE A 201 19.68 1.71 -3.61
N ILE A 202 20.01 2.87 -4.19
CA ILE A 202 19.39 3.39 -5.40
C ILE A 202 20.42 3.29 -6.51
N ARG A 203 20.05 2.65 -7.62
CA ARG A 203 20.83 2.61 -8.86
C ARG A 203 20.11 3.44 -9.90
N SER A 204 20.60 4.63 -10.15
CA SER A 204 20.01 5.52 -11.15
C SER A 204 20.66 5.32 -12.51
N VAL A 205 19.84 5.39 -13.55
CA VAL A 205 20.23 5.47 -14.97
C VAL A 205 19.77 6.80 -15.58
N SER A 206 19.43 7.77 -14.74
CA SER A 206 18.95 9.09 -15.15
C SER A 206 20.04 9.86 -15.88
N ARG A 207 19.66 10.63 -16.90
CA ARG A 207 20.58 11.51 -17.62
C ARG A 207 20.73 12.87 -16.94
N ASP A 208 19.71 13.36 -16.25
CA ASP A 208 19.66 14.70 -15.66
C ASP A 208 19.27 14.63 -14.18
N LEU A 209 19.95 13.79 -13.39
CA LEU A 209 19.71 13.67 -11.97
C LEU A 209 20.08 14.96 -11.25
N ILE A 210 19.16 15.53 -10.49
CA ILE A 210 19.38 16.71 -9.66
C ILE A 210 19.32 16.31 -8.19
N ILE A 211 20.35 16.69 -7.44
CA ILE A 211 20.44 16.46 -5.99
C ILE A 211 20.43 17.82 -5.29
N THR A 212 19.56 18.00 -4.30
CA THR A 212 19.46 19.20 -3.48
C THR A 212 19.66 18.85 -2.02
N LYS A 213 20.54 19.59 -1.34
CA LYS A 213 20.71 19.53 0.13
C LYS A 213 21.21 20.90 0.59
N LYS A 214 20.32 21.67 1.23
CA LYS A 214 20.56 23.08 1.58
C LYS A 214 21.81 23.30 2.40
N ASP A 215 22.09 22.39 3.34
CA ASP A 215 23.25 22.51 4.24
C ASP A 215 24.54 21.96 3.66
N VAL A 216 24.49 21.31 2.49
CA VAL A 216 25.65 20.66 1.85
C VAL A 216 26.04 21.37 0.55
N PHE A 217 25.08 21.72 -0.29
CA PHE A 217 25.30 22.30 -1.60
C PHE A 217 24.82 23.75 -1.66
N ARG A 218 25.68 24.66 -2.14
CA ARG A 218 25.31 26.07 -2.41
C ARG A 218 24.30 26.20 -3.56
N ALA A 219 24.31 25.25 -4.49
CA ALA A 219 23.38 25.14 -5.62
C ALA A 219 23.10 23.65 -5.89
N PRO A 220 21.97 23.32 -6.54
CA PRO A 220 21.66 21.95 -6.92
C PRO A 220 22.80 21.28 -7.70
N LEU A 221 23.18 20.07 -7.29
CA LEU A 221 24.16 19.26 -8.01
C LEU A 221 23.46 18.58 -9.19
N LYS A 222 23.93 18.78 -10.40
CA LYS A 222 23.44 18.11 -11.60
C LYS A 222 24.43 17.04 -12.01
N LEU A 223 23.94 15.82 -12.23
CA LEU A 223 24.73 14.68 -12.71
C LEU A 223 24.18 14.27 -14.08
N ASN A 224 25.05 14.29 -15.08
CA ASN A 224 24.73 13.93 -16.47
C ASN A 224 25.24 12.50 -16.78
#